data_7bad1bc4f9b90e0c4c7fa650ba6a7712
#
_entry.id   7bad1bc4f9b90e0c4c7fa650ba6a7712
#
_cell.length_a   1.000
_cell.length_b   1.000
_cell.length_c   1.000
_cell.angle_alpha   90.00
_cell.angle_beta   90.00
_cell.angle_gamma   90.00
#
_symmetry.space_group_name_H-M   'P 1'
#
loop_
_entity.id
_entity.type
_entity.pdbx_description
1 polymer ?
#
loop_
_entity_poly.entity_id
_entity_poly.type
_entity_poly.pdbx_seq_one_letter_code
_entity_poly.pdbx_strand_id
1 'polypeptide(L)'
;KELLAHTGMDPISDIVHTKLLSILGEYLAIGGMPEAVRCWQKTKDTLGCPRFHKSIVSAYRQDFGKYAKRLQIKYVELLFEHIPLQLGQRFKYTVIEGEFRKRELAPALDLLVTAGVAQKVYASAGQGIPLGAQIDPLDYKVIFLDVALSQTMLGLQTAGWYINPLTEFVNKGALVEAFVGQEMLTCLDPSSKPVLYYWHREARGSNAEIDYLVQQEGYVIPVEVKSGEGRTLKSIQMFLESHQKSPYGIRFSVQNYSEYNKIRSYPLYAVFQLGMWNSELRKAIEALFR
;
A
#
# COMPACT_ATOMS: atom_id res chain seq x y z
N LYS A 1 -17.54 -15.71 -2.48
CA LYS A 1 -18.56 -15.33 -3.48
C LYS A 1 -19.48 -14.23 -2.94
N GLU A 2 -20.06 -14.39 -1.73
CA GLU A 2 -20.95 -13.38 -1.12
C GLU A 2 -20.27 -12.02 -0.95
N LEU A 3 -18.99 -12.01 -0.57
CA LEU A 3 -18.22 -10.79 -0.41
C LEU A 3 -18.01 -10.04 -1.72
N LEU A 4 -17.75 -10.76 -2.81
CA LEU A 4 -17.57 -10.19 -4.14
C LEU A 4 -18.89 -9.73 -4.77
N ALA A 5 -20.00 -10.32 -4.35
CA ALA A 5 -21.34 -9.88 -4.74
C ALA A 5 -21.80 -8.63 -3.97
N HIS A 6 -21.17 -8.34 -2.83
CA HIS A 6 -21.49 -7.17 -2.04
C HIS A 6 -20.95 -5.92 -2.72
N THR A 7 -21.81 -5.02 -3.12
CA THR A 7 -21.44 -3.78 -3.84
C THR A 7 -20.65 -2.78 -3.00
N GLY A 8 -20.42 -3.07 -1.72
CA GLY A 8 -19.63 -2.26 -0.78
C GLY A 8 -20.29 -0.96 -0.32
N MET A 9 -21.55 -0.74 -0.68
CA MET A 9 -22.30 0.47 -0.31
C MET A 9 -23.22 0.30 0.90
N ASP A 10 -23.21 -0.88 1.52
CA ASP A 10 -23.99 -1.17 2.73
C ASP A 10 -23.11 -1.85 3.76
N PRO A 11 -23.34 -1.61 5.08
CA PRO A 11 -22.63 -2.33 6.11
C PRO A 11 -23.01 -3.81 6.09
N ILE A 12 -22.01 -4.67 6.24
CA ILE A 12 -22.23 -6.11 6.44
C ILE A 12 -22.42 -6.41 7.92
N SER A 13 -22.92 -7.62 8.26
CA SER A 13 -23.09 -7.99 9.66
C SER A 13 -21.75 -7.97 10.42
N ASP A 14 -21.76 -7.59 11.68
CA ASP A 14 -20.55 -7.48 12.53
C ASP A 14 -19.78 -8.80 12.63
N ILE A 15 -20.50 -9.93 12.63
CA ILE A 15 -19.88 -11.27 12.64
C ILE A 15 -19.04 -11.49 11.39
N VAL A 16 -19.60 -11.19 10.22
CA VAL A 16 -18.91 -11.33 8.92
C VAL A 16 -17.79 -10.33 8.84
N HIS A 17 -18.02 -9.07 9.22
CA HIS A 17 -17.01 -8.02 9.24
C HIS A 17 -15.79 -8.41 10.09
N THR A 18 -15.99 -8.87 11.32
CA THR A 18 -14.92 -9.33 12.21
C THR A 18 -14.15 -10.50 11.60
N LYS A 19 -14.87 -11.47 11.00
CA LYS A 19 -14.23 -12.61 10.34
C LYS A 19 -13.36 -12.18 9.17
N LEU A 20 -13.78 -11.19 8.39
CA LEU A 20 -13.01 -10.67 7.25
C LEU A 20 -11.76 -9.90 7.69
N LEU A 21 -11.84 -9.12 8.77
CA LEU A 21 -10.67 -8.48 9.36
C LEU A 21 -9.66 -9.54 9.87
N SER A 22 -10.14 -10.64 10.44
CA SER A 22 -9.28 -11.76 10.84
C SER A 22 -8.58 -12.39 9.63
N ILE A 23 -9.29 -12.63 8.53
CA ILE A 23 -8.71 -13.16 7.29
C ILE A 23 -7.72 -12.18 6.68
N LEU A 24 -8.00 -10.88 6.72
CA LEU A 24 -7.05 -9.86 6.29
C LEU A 24 -5.79 -9.88 7.15
N GLY A 25 -5.91 -10.03 8.47
CA GLY A 25 -4.77 -10.20 9.37
C GLY A 25 -3.91 -11.42 8.98
N GLU A 26 -4.54 -12.56 8.71
CA GLU A 26 -3.84 -13.74 8.19
C GLU A 26 -3.08 -13.39 6.89
N TYR A 27 -3.73 -12.71 5.95
CA TYR A 27 -3.09 -12.29 4.70
C TYR A 27 -1.88 -11.38 4.95
N LEU A 28 -1.98 -10.40 5.83
CA LEU A 28 -0.86 -9.51 6.15
C LEU A 28 0.33 -10.25 6.82
N ALA A 29 0.07 -11.35 7.51
CA ALA A 29 1.11 -12.20 8.07
C ALA A 29 1.80 -13.07 7.02
N ILE A 30 1.03 -13.58 6.03
CA ILE A 30 1.49 -14.54 5.03
C ILE A 30 2.06 -13.83 3.80
N GLY A 31 1.48 -12.69 3.43
CA GLY A 31 1.76 -11.97 2.18
C GLY A 31 1.22 -12.65 0.94
N GLY A 32 1.59 -12.08 -0.21
CA GLY A 32 1.19 -12.54 -1.54
C GLY A 32 2.22 -13.45 -2.23
N MET A 33 3.36 -13.77 -1.60
CA MET A 33 4.39 -14.61 -2.22
C MET A 33 3.88 -16.03 -2.47
N PRO A 34 3.92 -16.56 -3.72
CA PRO A 34 3.26 -17.83 -4.08
C PRO A 34 3.65 -19.01 -3.20
N GLU A 35 4.91 -19.11 -2.82
CA GLU A 35 5.39 -20.21 -2.00
C GLU A 35 4.92 -20.13 -0.55
N ALA A 36 4.86 -18.94 0.03
CA ALA A 36 4.30 -18.72 1.36
C ALA A 36 2.80 -19.02 1.39
N VAL A 37 2.06 -18.55 0.38
CA VAL A 37 0.62 -18.84 0.23
C VAL A 37 0.37 -20.34 0.08
N ARG A 38 1.16 -21.03 -0.75
CA ARG A 38 1.06 -22.49 -0.95
C ARG A 38 1.35 -23.26 0.34
N CYS A 39 2.36 -22.85 1.09
CA CYS A 39 2.67 -23.42 2.41
C CYS A 39 1.48 -23.28 3.35
N TRP A 40 0.98 -22.05 3.49
CA TRP A 40 -0.18 -21.75 4.35
C TRP A 40 -1.41 -22.57 3.98
N GLN A 41 -1.74 -22.67 2.69
CA GLN A 41 -2.89 -23.45 2.24
C GLN A 41 -2.79 -24.93 2.64
N LYS A 42 -1.58 -25.51 2.57
CA LYS A 42 -1.36 -26.94 2.85
C LYS A 42 -1.25 -27.25 4.34
N THR A 43 -0.57 -26.41 5.10
CA THR A 43 -0.14 -26.75 6.46
C THR A 43 -0.83 -25.96 7.55
N LYS A 44 -1.32 -24.75 7.23
CA LYS A 44 -1.77 -23.76 8.21
C LYS A 44 -0.72 -23.44 9.29
N ASP A 45 0.57 -23.68 8.96
CA ASP A 45 1.68 -23.47 9.88
C ASP A 45 2.10 -21.99 9.90
N THR A 46 1.81 -21.34 11.01
CA THR A 46 2.17 -19.93 11.24
C THR A 46 3.68 -19.70 11.32
N LEU A 47 4.48 -20.72 11.60
CA LEU A 47 5.94 -20.65 11.67
C LEU A 47 6.62 -21.00 10.33
N GLY A 48 5.91 -21.68 9.44
CA GLY A 48 6.42 -22.07 8.13
C GLY A 48 6.60 -20.86 7.20
N CYS A 49 5.61 -19.99 7.10
CA CYS A 49 5.64 -18.83 6.20
C CYS A 49 6.86 -17.94 6.39
N PRO A 50 7.27 -17.54 7.62
CA PRO A 50 8.47 -16.73 7.84
C PRO A 50 9.76 -17.35 7.32
N ARG A 51 9.86 -18.68 7.23
CA ARG A 51 11.03 -19.35 6.63
C ARG A 51 11.10 -19.11 5.13
N PHE A 52 9.97 -19.17 4.43
CA PHE A 52 9.91 -18.85 3.02
C PHE A 52 10.20 -17.36 2.76
N HIS A 53 9.69 -16.45 3.59
CA HIS A 53 10.01 -15.03 3.46
C HIS A 53 11.52 -14.78 3.59
N LYS A 54 12.18 -15.38 4.58
CA LYS A 54 13.65 -15.29 4.75
C LYS A 54 14.40 -15.85 3.54
N SER A 55 13.93 -16.98 2.99
CA SER A 55 14.51 -17.58 1.78
C SER A 55 14.38 -16.65 0.58
N ILE A 56 13.19 -16.04 0.38
CA ILE A 56 12.94 -15.09 -0.70
C ILE A 56 13.82 -13.85 -0.56
N VAL A 57 13.91 -13.25 0.62
CA VAL A 57 14.78 -12.10 0.91
C VAL A 57 16.25 -12.46 0.61
N SER A 58 16.70 -13.65 1.02
CA SER A 58 18.06 -14.13 0.72
C SER A 58 18.29 -14.32 -0.78
N ALA A 59 17.30 -14.84 -1.52
CA ALA A 59 17.39 -15.01 -2.97
C ALA A 59 17.51 -13.65 -3.68
N TYR A 60 16.74 -12.63 -3.30
CA TYR A 60 16.90 -11.28 -3.84
C TYR A 60 18.30 -10.73 -3.63
N ARG A 61 18.85 -10.85 -2.42
CA ARG A 61 20.24 -10.40 -2.13
C ARG A 61 21.27 -11.10 -3.02
N GLN A 62 21.13 -12.40 -3.24
CA GLN A 62 22.03 -13.15 -4.13
C GLN A 62 21.91 -12.72 -5.59
N ASP A 63 20.71 -12.37 -6.02
CA ASP A 63 20.42 -12.02 -7.40
C ASP A 63 20.87 -10.58 -7.77
N PHE A 64 21.03 -9.67 -6.80
CA PHE A 64 21.52 -8.31 -7.08
C PHE A 64 22.87 -8.31 -7.80
N GLY A 65 23.74 -9.27 -7.51
CA GLY A 65 25.02 -9.43 -8.19
C GLY A 65 24.94 -9.75 -9.69
N LYS A 66 23.78 -10.24 -10.16
CA LYS A 66 23.56 -10.56 -11.58
C LYS A 66 23.16 -9.34 -12.41
N TYR A 67 22.51 -8.34 -11.80
CA TYR A 67 21.86 -7.24 -12.49
C TYR A 67 22.54 -5.89 -12.29
N ALA A 68 23.38 -5.74 -11.26
CA ALA A 68 24.05 -4.49 -10.94
C ALA A 68 25.56 -4.57 -11.17
N LYS A 69 26.18 -3.47 -11.62
CA LYS A 69 27.65 -3.35 -11.64
C LYS A 69 28.18 -3.43 -10.20
N ARG A 70 29.37 -3.99 -9.99
CA ARG A 70 29.94 -4.29 -8.67
C ARG A 70 29.86 -3.14 -7.65
N LEU A 71 30.03 -1.89 -8.10
CA LEU A 71 29.90 -0.69 -7.26
C LEU A 71 28.42 -0.36 -6.89
N GLN A 72 27.48 -0.76 -7.75
CA GLN A 72 26.05 -0.48 -7.53
C GLN A 72 25.39 -1.52 -6.61
N ILE A 73 25.93 -2.74 -6.52
CA ILE A 73 25.38 -3.83 -5.69
C ILE A 73 25.24 -3.35 -4.24
N LYS A 74 26.29 -2.74 -3.70
CA LYS A 74 26.28 -2.21 -2.32
C LYS A 74 25.15 -1.22 -2.08
N TYR A 75 24.85 -0.35 -3.02
CA TYR A 75 23.79 0.64 -2.89
C TYR A 75 22.40 0.01 -3.05
N VAL A 76 22.26 -0.99 -3.92
CA VAL A 76 21.02 -1.75 -4.09
C VAL A 76 20.69 -2.53 -2.82
N GLU A 77 21.66 -3.24 -2.23
CA GLU A 77 21.50 -3.96 -0.96
C GLU A 77 21.12 -3.00 0.18
N LEU A 78 21.83 -1.89 0.28
CA LEU A 78 21.57 -0.86 1.30
C LEU A 78 20.13 -0.32 1.19
N LEU A 79 19.68 0.03 -0.01
CA LEU A 79 18.33 0.54 -0.23
C LEU A 79 17.27 -0.54 -0.02
N PHE A 80 17.55 -1.77 -0.45
CA PHE A 80 16.66 -2.90 -0.22
C PHE A 80 16.37 -3.08 1.29
N GLU A 81 17.38 -2.92 2.13
CA GLU A 81 17.23 -3.01 3.59
C GLU A 81 16.53 -1.79 4.21
N HIS A 82 16.72 -0.60 3.64
CA HIS A 82 16.20 0.65 4.21
C HIS A 82 14.78 1.01 3.78
N ILE A 83 14.29 0.49 2.64
CA ILE A 83 12.91 0.78 2.18
C ILE A 83 11.87 0.39 3.23
N PRO A 84 11.89 -0.82 3.83
CA PRO A 84 10.91 -1.18 4.86
C PRO A 84 10.92 -0.27 6.09
N LEU A 85 12.07 0.33 6.43
CA LEU A 85 12.21 1.26 7.57
C LEU A 85 11.52 2.61 7.32
N GLN A 86 11.25 2.96 6.06
CA GLN A 86 10.66 4.25 5.68
C GLN A 86 9.24 4.12 5.10
N LEU A 87 8.57 2.98 5.30
CA LEU A 87 7.17 2.82 4.90
C LEU A 87 6.27 3.88 5.56
N GLY A 88 5.28 4.38 4.83
CA GLY A 88 4.35 5.40 5.30
C GLY A 88 4.97 6.79 5.46
N GLN A 89 6.20 7.01 5.01
CA GLN A 89 6.91 8.29 5.14
C GLN A 89 7.45 8.75 3.78
N ARG A 90 7.65 10.06 3.65
CA ARG A 90 8.41 10.62 2.52
C ARG A 90 9.82 10.05 2.53
N PHE A 91 10.23 9.47 1.41
CA PHE A 91 11.52 8.79 1.32
C PHE A 91 12.69 9.76 1.38
N LYS A 92 13.59 9.54 2.32
CA LYS A 92 14.75 10.39 2.54
C LYS A 92 16.05 9.58 2.47
N TYR A 93 16.92 9.93 1.53
CA TYR A 93 18.26 9.34 1.45
C TYR A 93 19.15 9.71 2.63
N THR A 94 18.87 10.83 3.30
CA THR A 94 19.68 11.37 4.42
C THR A 94 19.55 10.56 5.71
N VAL A 95 18.52 9.71 5.84
CA VAL A 95 18.37 8.83 7.01
C VAL A 95 19.12 7.50 6.85
N ILE A 96 19.71 7.27 5.67
CA ILE A 96 20.53 6.09 5.39
C ILE A 96 21.91 6.34 5.96
N GLU A 97 22.30 5.56 6.96
CA GLU A 97 23.58 5.69 7.63
C GLU A 97 24.76 5.44 6.67
N GLY A 98 25.78 6.29 6.72
CA GLY A 98 26.99 6.23 5.93
C GLY A 98 27.28 7.48 5.13
N GLU A 99 28.47 7.56 4.53
CA GLU A 99 28.90 8.68 3.69
C GLU A 99 28.42 8.52 2.24
N PHE A 100 27.09 8.48 2.03
CA PHE A 100 26.50 8.31 0.71
C PHE A 100 25.85 9.61 0.21
N ARG A 101 26.01 9.88 -1.10
CA ARG A 101 25.35 11.00 -1.75
C ARG A 101 24.09 10.52 -2.49
N LYS A 102 23.03 11.33 -2.53
CA LYS A 102 21.80 11.04 -3.27
C LYS A 102 22.07 10.56 -4.71
N ARG A 103 23.04 11.17 -5.41
CA ARG A 103 23.43 10.80 -6.78
C ARG A 103 23.95 9.36 -6.94
N GLU A 104 24.39 8.73 -5.85
CA GLU A 104 24.88 7.35 -5.83
C GLU A 104 23.74 6.38 -5.51
N LEU A 105 22.84 6.77 -4.61
CA LEU A 105 21.72 5.94 -4.16
C LEU A 105 20.52 5.98 -5.12
N ALA A 106 20.22 7.13 -5.75
CA ALA A 106 19.05 7.26 -6.59
C ALA A 106 19.00 6.28 -7.77
N PRO A 107 20.09 6.02 -8.52
CA PRO A 107 20.09 5.01 -9.57
C PRO A 107 19.85 3.59 -9.05
N ALA A 108 20.30 3.28 -7.82
CA ALA A 108 20.06 1.98 -7.21
C ALA A 108 18.59 1.80 -6.78
N LEU A 109 17.94 2.87 -6.31
CA LEU A 109 16.49 2.84 -6.08
C LEU A 109 15.73 2.63 -7.39
N ASP A 110 16.13 3.29 -8.48
CA ASP A 110 15.50 3.13 -9.79
C ASP A 110 15.65 1.69 -10.32
N LEU A 111 16.75 1.01 -10.02
CA LEU A 111 16.92 -0.42 -10.33
C LEU A 111 15.91 -1.29 -9.53
N LEU A 112 15.75 -1.04 -8.24
CA LEU A 112 14.77 -1.77 -7.42
C LEU A 112 13.33 -1.53 -7.91
N VAL A 113 13.01 -0.30 -8.31
CA VAL A 113 11.70 0.03 -8.90
C VAL A 113 11.51 -0.66 -10.26
N THR A 114 12.54 -0.67 -11.11
CA THR A 114 12.50 -1.34 -12.42
C THR A 114 12.36 -2.86 -12.28
N ALA A 115 12.98 -3.43 -11.25
CA ALA A 115 12.86 -4.84 -10.91
C ALA A 115 11.53 -5.22 -10.24
N GLY A 116 10.64 -4.24 -9.96
CA GLY A 116 9.36 -4.47 -9.28
C GLY A 116 9.49 -4.79 -7.78
N VAL A 117 10.68 -4.59 -7.19
CA VAL A 117 10.94 -4.83 -5.77
C VAL A 117 10.43 -3.68 -4.90
N ALA A 118 10.36 -2.50 -5.47
CA ALA A 118 9.84 -1.31 -4.82
C ALA A 118 8.99 -0.50 -5.80
N GLN A 119 8.09 0.33 -5.28
CA GLN A 119 7.26 1.23 -6.06
C GLN A 119 7.29 2.62 -5.46
N LYS A 120 7.53 3.65 -6.29
CA LYS A 120 7.41 5.06 -5.88
C LYS A 120 5.96 5.51 -5.89
N VAL A 121 5.56 6.24 -4.86
CA VAL A 121 4.29 6.95 -4.76
C VAL A 121 4.62 8.43 -4.80
N TYR A 122 4.34 9.11 -5.91
CA TYR A 122 4.79 10.48 -6.14
C TYR A 122 3.84 11.51 -5.52
N ALA A 123 4.41 12.58 -4.96
CA ALA A 123 3.63 13.76 -4.60
C ALA A 123 3.00 14.38 -5.86
N SER A 124 1.70 14.68 -5.80
CA SER A 124 0.98 15.37 -6.86
C SER A 124 0.16 16.51 -6.28
N ALA A 125 0.07 17.62 -7.00
CA ALA A 125 -0.76 18.75 -6.58
C ALA A 125 -2.27 18.39 -6.56
N GLY A 126 -2.70 17.35 -7.27
CA GLY A 126 -4.08 16.86 -7.23
C GLY A 126 -5.15 17.81 -7.78
N GLN A 127 -4.78 18.88 -8.50
CA GLN A 127 -5.71 19.91 -8.98
C GLN A 127 -6.54 19.47 -10.21
N GLY A 128 -6.26 18.31 -10.76
CA GLY A 128 -6.97 17.74 -11.91
C GLY A 128 -6.26 16.54 -12.50
N ILE A 129 -6.77 16.05 -13.62
CA ILE A 129 -6.24 14.92 -14.35
C ILE A 129 -5.50 15.39 -15.61
N PRO A 130 -4.45 14.67 -16.06
CA PRO A 130 -3.87 13.49 -15.41
C PRO A 130 -3.01 13.88 -14.19
N LEU A 131 -3.08 13.09 -13.12
CA LEU A 131 -2.29 13.29 -11.89
C LEU A 131 -0.78 13.35 -12.16
N GLY A 132 -0.32 12.55 -13.13
CA GLY A 132 1.08 12.49 -13.52
C GLY A 132 1.65 13.80 -14.10
N ALA A 133 0.80 14.70 -14.59
CA ALA A 133 1.24 16.02 -15.09
C ALA A 133 1.61 17.01 -13.97
N GLN A 134 1.27 16.69 -12.73
CA GLN A 134 1.39 17.58 -11.58
C GLN A 134 2.26 16.98 -10.46
N ILE A 135 3.12 16.03 -10.80
CA ILE A 135 4.01 15.37 -9.83
C ILE A 135 5.23 16.23 -9.51
N ASP A 136 5.71 16.09 -8.27
CA ASP A 136 7.09 16.41 -7.94
C ASP A 136 7.94 15.13 -8.04
N PRO A 137 8.85 15.01 -9.02
CA PRO A 137 9.65 13.81 -9.21
C PRO A 137 10.70 13.59 -8.11
N LEU A 138 10.93 14.59 -7.27
CA LEU A 138 11.88 14.53 -6.15
C LEU A 138 11.21 14.25 -4.81
N ASP A 139 9.88 14.32 -4.77
CA ASP A 139 9.08 14.10 -3.58
C ASP A 139 8.20 12.86 -3.76
N TYR A 140 8.53 11.79 -3.03
CA TYR A 140 7.82 10.51 -3.11
C TYR A 140 7.96 9.71 -1.82
N LYS A 141 6.97 8.86 -1.58
CA LYS A 141 7.06 7.72 -0.67
C LYS A 141 7.55 6.49 -1.44
N VAL A 142 7.98 5.46 -0.74
CA VAL A 142 8.32 4.16 -1.36
C VAL A 142 7.59 3.06 -0.62
N ILE A 143 6.89 2.21 -1.36
CA ILE A 143 6.34 0.96 -0.84
C ILE A 143 7.17 -0.22 -1.36
N PHE A 144 7.24 -1.28 -0.56
CA PHE A 144 7.98 -2.48 -0.88
C PHE A 144 7.09 -3.49 -1.60
N LEU A 145 7.70 -4.48 -2.26
CA LEU A 145 7.01 -5.51 -3.04
C LEU A 145 5.89 -6.23 -2.27
N ASP A 146 6.14 -6.56 -1.00
CA ASP A 146 5.21 -7.35 -0.19
C ASP A 146 5.32 -6.98 1.29
N VAL A 147 4.17 -6.83 1.96
CA VAL A 147 4.13 -6.42 3.38
C VAL A 147 4.67 -7.49 4.33
N ALA A 148 4.53 -8.78 4.02
CA ALA A 148 5.07 -9.84 4.86
C ALA A 148 6.60 -9.93 4.72
N LEU A 149 7.14 -9.69 3.51
CA LEU A 149 8.58 -9.53 3.32
C LEU A 149 9.11 -8.34 4.09
N SER A 150 8.40 -7.19 4.05
CA SER A 150 8.77 -6.00 4.83
C SER A 150 8.84 -6.31 6.33
N GLN A 151 7.83 -7.00 6.89
CA GLN A 151 7.82 -7.41 8.29
C GLN A 151 9.00 -8.34 8.62
N THR A 152 9.30 -9.29 7.74
CA THR A 152 10.43 -10.21 7.90
C THR A 152 11.76 -9.47 7.95
N MET A 153 11.96 -8.49 7.08
CA MET A 153 13.18 -7.67 7.02
C MET A 153 13.31 -6.76 8.24
N LEU A 154 12.20 -6.26 8.77
CA LEU A 154 12.14 -5.47 10.00
C LEU A 154 12.25 -6.33 11.27
N GLY A 155 12.33 -7.66 11.16
CA GLY A 155 12.36 -8.57 12.31
C GLY A 155 11.08 -8.58 13.13
N LEU A 156 9.95 -8.15 12.56
CA LEU A 156 8.67 -8.07 13.25
C LEU A 156 8.04 -9.45 13.43
N GLN A 157 7.43 -9.65 14.59
CA GLN A 157 6.66 -10.86 14.86
C GLN A 157 5.31 -10.80 14.13
N THR A 158 4.99 -11.87 13.38
CA THR A 158 3.73 -11.97 12.64
C THR A 158 2.64 -12.73 13.41
N ALA A 159 2.97 -13.36 14.53
CA ALA A 159 2.03 -14.12 15.35
C ALA A 159 0.83 -13.28 15.84
N GLY A 160 1.04 -12.00 16.13
CA GLY A 160 -0.02 -11.09 16.57
C GLY A 160 -1.18 -10.98 15.60
N TRP A 161 -0.93 -11.09 14.30
CA TRP A 161 -1.97 -11.05 13.26
C TRP A 161 -2.98 -12.20 13.36
N TYR A 162 -2.57 -13.35 13.89
CA TYR A 162 -3.47 -14.50 14.10
C TYR A 162 -4.20 -14.43 15.44
N ILE A 163 -3.60 -13.78 16.45
CA ILE A 163 -4.12 -13.73 17.83
C ILE A 163 -5.06 -12.54 18.01
N ASN A 164 -4.60 -11.35 17.65
CA ASN A 164 -5.35 -10.10 17.79
C ASN A 164 -5.09 -9.16 16.63
N PRO A 165 -5.68 -9.40 15.47
CA PRO A 165 -5.42 -8.59 14.26
C PRO A 165 -5.79 -7.11 14.46
N LEU A 166 -6.81 -6.78 15.26
CA LEU A 166 -7.20 -5.38 15.48
C LEU A 166 -6.08 -4.58 16.16
N THR A 167 -5.42 -5.15 17.16
CA THR A 167 -4.25 -4.52 17.79
C THR A 167 -3.09 -4.35 16.79
N GLU A 168 -2.85 -5.34 15.94
CA GLU A 168 -1.80 -5.27 14.92
C GLU A 168 -2.09 -4.19 13.86
N PHE A 169 -3.33 -4.04 13.42
CA PHE A 169 -3.71 -2.94 12.53
C PHE A 169 -3.34 -1.59 13.14
N VAL A 170 -3.66 -1.35 14.40
CA VAL A 170 -3.35 -0.10 15.11
C VAL A 170 -1.83 0.13 15.19
N ASN A 171 -1.08 -0.90 15.59
CA ASN A 171 0.36 -0.78 15.85
C ASN A 171 1.21 -0.71 14.58
N LYS A 172 0.71 -1.22 13.46
CA LYS A 172 1.46 -1.35 12.20
C LYS A 172 0.85 -0.51 11.08
N GLY A 173 0.46 0.72 11.36
CA GLY A 173 -0.22 1.63 10.43
C GLY A 173 0.53 1.81 9.10
N ALA A 174 1.85 1.98 9.12
CA ALA A 174 2.67 2.12 7.92
C ALA A 174 2.64 0.87 7.01
N LEU A 175 2.56 -0.33 7.60
CA LEU A 175 2.39 -1.58 6.84
C LEU A 175 1.00 -1.68 6.24
N VAL A 176 -0.03 -1.23 6.96
CA VAL A 176 -1.42 -1.20 6.46
C VAL A 176 -1.56 -0.20 5.31
N GLU A 177 -0.93 0.97 5.41
CA GLU A 177 -0.86 1.94 4.31
C GLU A 177 -0.17 1.32 3.08
N ALA A 178 1.00 0.69 3.27
CA ALA A 178 1.71 0.01 2.18
C ALA A 178 0.88 -1.12 1.55
N PHE A 179 0.13 -1.90 2.34
CA PHE A 179 -0.81 -2.91 1.86
C PHE A 179 -1.87 -2.30 0.94
N VAL A 180 -2.50 -1.20 1.36
CA VAL A 180 -3.48 -0.50 0.52
C VAL A 180 -2.85 -0.06 -0.81
N GLY A 181 -1.63 0.48 -0.78
CA GLY A 181 -0.90 0.83 -2.00
C GLY A 181 -0.59 -0.37 -2.90
N GLN A 182 -0.23 -1.52 -2.34
CA GLN A 182 -0.03 -2.77 -3.09
C GLN A 182 -1.32 -3.24 -3.78
N GLU A 183 -2.43 -3.26 -3.04
CA GLU A 183 -3.73 -3.62 -3.61
C GLU A 183 -4.17 -2.63 -4.71
N MET A 184 -3.91 -1.33 -4.52
CA MET A 184 -4.19 -0.33 -5.55
C MET A 184 -3.40 -0.57 -6.83
N LEU A 185 -2.15 -1.02 -6.75
CA LEU A 185 -1.35 -1.39 -7.93
C LEU A 185 -2.00 -2.52 -8.74
N THR A 186 -2.65 -3.48 -8.07
CA THR A 186 -3.35 -4.58 -8.76
C THR A 186 -4.62 -4.12 -9.47
N CYS A 187 -5.14 -2.96 -9.09
CA CYS A 187 -6.33 -2.34 -9.69
C CYS A 187 -6.02 -1.47 -10.92
N LEU A 188 -4.73 -1.22 -11.22
CA LEU A 188 -4.33 -0.43 -12.37
C LEU A 188 -4.36 -1.27 -13.65
N ASP A 189 -4.42 -0.57 -14.80
CA ASP A 189 -4.34 -1.21 -16.11
C ASP A 189 -3.00 -1.96 -16.27
N PRO A 190 -3.02 -3.29 -16.47
CA PRO A 190 -1.79 -4.08 -16.59
C PRO A 190 -0.96 -3.74 -17.83
N SER A 191 -1.54 -3.07 -18.84
CA SER A 191 -0.83 -2.61 -20.04
C SER A 191 -0.06 -1.30 -19.81
N SER A 192 -0.33 -0.61 -18.72
CA SER A 192 0.28 0.67 -18.37
C SER A 192 1.35 0.50 -17.28
N LYS A 193 2.37 1.38 -17.30
CA LYS A 193 3.31 1.44 -16.18
C LYS A 193 2.56 1.87 -14.91
N PRO A 194 2.57 1.05 -13.84
CA PRO A 194 1.86 1.39 -12.62
C PRO A 194 2.49 2.61 -11.94
N VAL A 195 1.69 3.61 -11.60
CA VAL A 195 2.13 4.81 -10.88
C VAL A 195 1.09 5.13 -9.81
N LEU A 196 1.56 5.32 -8.59
CA LEU A 196 0.74 5.78 -7.47
C LEU A 196 1.07 7.22 -7.12
N TYR A 197 0.11 7.92 -6.57
CA TYR A 197 0.22 9.32 -6.18
C TYR A 197 -0.27 9.51 -4.76
N TYR A 198 0.30 10.51 -4.06
CA TYR A 198 -0.15 11.00 -2.77
C TYR A 198 -0.19 12.52 -2.78
N TRP A 199 -0.78 13.12 -1.77
CA TRP A 199 -0.82 14.57 -1.63
C TRP A 199 -0.40 14.99 -0.23
N HIS A 200 0.30 16.10 -0.13
CA HIS A 200 0.57 16.74 1.13
C HIS A 200 0.54 18.27 1.00
N ARG A 201 0.31 18.91 2.11
CA ARG A 201 0.36 20.35 2.27
C ARG A 201 1.17 20.68 3.52
N GLU A 202 2.20 21.50 3.34
CA GLU A 202 2.97 22.08 4.42
C GLU A 202 2.64 23.59 4.48
N ALA A 203 1.93 24.02 5.52
CA ALA A 203 1.65 25.43 5.78
C ALA A 203 1.88 25.71 7.26
N ARG A 204 2.25 26.94 7.60
CA ARG A 204 2.44 27.36 8.99
C ARG A 204 1.18 27.02 9.81
N GLY A 205 1.32 26.07 10.76
CA GLY A 205 0.26 25.65 11.67
C GLY A 205 -0.78 24.67 11.11
N SER A 206 -0.62 24.15 9.87
CA SER A 206 -1.61 23.25 9.27
C SER A 206 -0.98 22.33 8.22
N ASN A 207 -0.39 21.24 8.70
CA ASN A 207 0.08 20.18 7.84
C ASN A 207 -1.06 19.19 7.60
N ALA A 208 -1.21 18.73 6.35
CA ALA A 208 -2.13 17.69 5.96
C ALA A 208 -1.47 16.77 4.93
N GLU A 209 -1.80 15.50 4.99
CA GLU A 209 -1.34 14.49 4.06
C GLU A 209 -2.50 13.56 3.72
N ILE A 210 -2.61 13.16 2.47
CA ILE A 210 -3.50 12.14 1.93
C ILE A 210 -2.64 11.01 1.41
N ASP A 211 -2.86 9.81 1.89
CA ASP A 211 -2.00 8.66 1.63
C ASP A 211 -1.93 8.29 0.16
N TYR A 212 -3.06 8.36 -0.55
CA TYR A 212 -3.12 8.11 -2.00
C TYR A 212 -4.10 9.03 -2.71
N LEU A 213 -3.84 9.29 -4.01
CA LEU A 213 -4.77 9.91 -4.92
C LEU A 213 -5.10 8.93 -6.06
N VAL A 214 -6.37 8.82 -6.41
CA VAL A 214 -6.83 8.06 -7.57
C VAL A 214 -7.57 8.93 -8.57
N GLN A 215 -7.51 8.54 -9.84
CA GLN A 215 -8.30 9.14 -10.91
C GLN A 215 -9.50 8.25 -11.18
N GLN A 216 -10.69 8.80 -11.07
CA GLN A 216 -11.93 8.08 -11.31
C GLN A 216 -12.95 8.97 -12.00
N GLU A 217 -13.50 8.50 -13.11
CA GLU A 217 -14.57 9.20 -13.85
C GLU A 217 -14.28 10.68 -14.14
N GLY A 218 -13.03 11.01 -14.39
CA GLY A 218 -12.61 12.40 -14.65
C GLY A 218 -12.29 13.24 -13.41
N TYR A 219 -12.37 12.66 -12.23
CA TYR A 219 -12.12 13.34 -10.95
C TYR A 219 -10.86 12.81 -10.24
N VAL A 220 -10.31 13.64 -9.37
CA VAL A 220 -9.28 13.24 -8.40
C VAL A 220 -9.98 12.90 -7.09
N ILE A 221 -9.78 11.68 -6.61
CA ILE A 221 -10.38 11.19 -5.36
C ILE A 221 -9.26 10.97 -4.33
N PRO A 222 -9.28 11.66 -3.18
CA PRO A 222 -8.35 11.41 -2.10
C PRO A 222 -8.70 10.12 -1.38
N VAL A 223 -7.67 9.33 -1.05
CA VAL A 223 -7.77 8.06 -0.32
C VAL A 223 -6.89 8.15 0.93
N GLU A 224 -7.52 8.01 2.08
CA GLU A 224 -6.88 8.00 3.40
C GLU A 224 -6.96 6.61 4.02
N VAL A 225 -5.89 6.15 4.64
CA VAL A 225 -5.82 4.86 5.32
C VAL A 225 -5.77 5.08 6.82
N LYS A 226 -6.71 4.53 7.56
CA LYS A 226 -6.78 4.60 9.03
C LYS A 226 -6.77 3.21 9.64
N SER A 227 -5.63 2.78 10.09
CA SER A 227 -5.44 1.47 10.71
C SER A 227 -5.99 1.34 12.13
N GLY A 228 -6.26 2.48 12.80
CA GLY A 228 -6.84 2.53 14.15
C GLY A 228 -8.27 3.06 14.16
N GLU A 229 -8.83 3.17 15.36
CA GLU A 229 -10.19 3.69 15.59
C GLU A 229 -10.31 5.22 15.41
N GLY A 230 -9.23 5.89 15.03
CA GLY A 230 -9.19 7.34 14.85
C GLY A 230 -10.28 7.85 13.92
N ARG A 231 -11.14 8.73 14.45
CA ARG A 231 -12.26 9.34 13.71
C ARG A 231 -11.89 10.62 12.98
N THR A 232 -10.64 11.09 13.12
CA THR A 232 -10.22 12.37 12.55
C THR A 232 -10.05 12.25 11.04
N LEU A 233 -10.90 12.97 10.30
CA LEU A 233 -10.91 13.03 8.83
C LEU A 233 -10.42 14.39 8.33
N LYS A 234 -9.60 15.08 9.14
CA LYS A 234 -9.17 16.45 8.88
C LYS A 234 -8.43 16.60 7.55
N SER A 235 -7.54 15.66 7.22
CA SER A 235 -6.77 15.73 5.97
C SER A 235 -7.67 15.62 4.74
N ILE A 236 -8.63 14.65 4.72
CA ILE A 236 -9.59 14.52 3.61
C ILE A 236 -10.46 15.78 3.50
N GLN A 237 -10.95 16.32 4.61
CA GLN A 237 -11.76 17.53 4.62
C GLN A 237 -10.98 18.71 4.04
N MET A 238 -9.75 18.92 4.49
CA MET A 238 -8.86 19.98 3.98
C MET A 238 -8.56 19.79 2.49
N PHE A 239 -8.38 18.55 2.04
CA PHE A 239 -8.22 18.27 0.61
C PHE A 239 -9.47 18.67 -0.18
N LEU A 240 -10.65 18.19 0.22
CA LEU A 240 -11.92 18.49 -0.44
C LEU A 240 -12.27 19.99 -0.45
N GLU A 241 -11.92 20.72 0.60
CA GLU A 241 -12.08 22.18 0.66
C GLU A 241 -11.19 22.91 -0.35
N SER A 242 -9.96 22.44 -0.56
CA SER A 242 -9.01 23.05 -1.50
C SER A 242 -9.13 22.50 -2.94
N HIS A 243 -9.83 21.38 -3.14
CA HIS A 243 -10.01 20.69 -4.41
C HIS A 243 -11.49 20.49 -4.72
N GLN A 244 -12.21 21.59 -4.94
CA GLN A 244 -13.68 21.61 -5.08
C GLN A 244 -14.23 20.73 -6.21
N LYS A 245 -13.40 20.35 -7.19
CA LYS A 245 -13.76 19.40 -8.25
C LYS A 245 -13.79 17.93 -7.76
N SER A 246 -13.19 17.64 -6.63
CA SER A 246 -13.25 16.30 -6.03
C SER A 246 -14.61 16.09 -5.38
N PRO A 247 -15.44 15.15 -5.88
CA PRO A 247 -16.83 15.02 -5.42
C PRO A 247 -16.94 14.41 -4.03
N TYR A 248 -16.01 13.55 -3.65
CA TYR A 248 -15.93 12.85 -2.37
C TYR A 248 -14.51 12.36 -2.09
N GLY A 249 -14.27 11.91 -0.86
CA GLY A 249 -13.04 11.22 -0.46
C GLY A 249 -13.33 9.81 0.03
N ILE A 250 -12.32 8.98 0.05
CA ILE A 250 -12.38 7.59 0.50
C ILE A 250 -11.52 7.42 1.73
N ARG A 251 -12.05 6.71 2.72
CA ARG A 251 -11.30 6.21 3.85
C ARG A 251 -11.32 4.69 3.87
N PHE A 252 -10.17 4.06 3.94
CA PHE A 252 -10.04 2.64 4.30
C PHE A 252 -9.70 2.51 5.78
N SER A 253 -10.45 1.70 6.52
CA SER A 253 -10.23 1.52 7.94
C SER A 253 -10.65 0.12 8.42
N VAL A 254 -10.40 -0.17 9.69
CA VAL A 254 -10.91 -1.38 10.35
C VAL A 254 -12.43 -1.33 10.63
N GLN A 255 -13.09 -0.20 10.36
CA GLN A 255 -14.53 -0.05 10.58
C GLN A 255 -15.34 -0.56 9.39
N ASN A 256 -16.59 -0.93 9.64
CA ASN A 256 -17.55 -1.30 8.59
C ASN A 256 -17.87 -0.12 7.68
N TYR A 257 -18.56 -0.36 6.57
CA TYR A 257 -18.95 0.69 5.64
C TYR A 257 -19.77 1.79 6.32
N SER A 258 -19.47 3.02 6.00
CA SER A 258 -20.26 4.18 6.38
C SER A 258 -20.00 5.34 5.42
N GLU A 259 -20.98 6.23 5.25
CA GLU A 259 -20.84 7.45 4.46
C GLU A 259 -21.24 8.67 5.31
N TYR A 260 -20.39 9.69 5.32
CA TYR A 260 -20.63 10.93 6.04
C TYR A 260 -19.89 12.11 5.39
N ASN A 261 -20.57 13.24 5.17
CA ASN A 261 -19.98 14.49 4.67
C ASN A 261 -19.05 14.32 3.47
N LYS A 262 -19.54 13.68 2.40
CA LYS A 262 -18.75 13.38 1.19
C LYS A 262 -17.56 12.45 1.43
N ILE A 263 -17.51 11.73 2.54
CA ILE A 263 -16.48 10.74 2.81
C ILE A 263 -17.12 9.37 2.86
N ARG A 264 -16.68 8.48 1.99
CA ARG A 264 -17.05 7.08 1.94
C ARG A 264 -16.00 6.25 2.66
N SER A 265 -16.41 5.62 3.74
CA SER A 265 -15.52 4.78 4.56
C SER A 265 -15.77 3.32 4.22
N TYR A 266 -14.70 2.64 3.79
CA TYR A 266 -14.72 1.23 3.46
C TYR A 266 -13.83 0.46 4.44
N PRO A 267 -14.18 -0.81 4.75
CA PRO A 267 -13.27 -1.67 5.48
C PRO A 267 -12.01 -1.98 4.66
N LEU A 268 -10.87 -2.16 5.32
CA LEU A 268 -9.58 -2.43 4.68
C LEU A 268 -9.61 -3.61 3.69
N TYR A 269 -10.39 -4.64 3.98
CA TYR A 269 -10.52 -5.79 3.07
C TYR A 269 -11.29 -5.47 1.78
N ALA A 270 -11.88 -4.29 1.66
CA ALA A 270 -12.63 -3.87 0.47
C ALA A 270 -11.80 -3.01 -0.51
N VAL A 271 -10.48 -2.88 -0.31
CA VAL A 271 -9.60 -2.09 -1.20
C VAL A 271 -9.69 -2.56 -2.65
N PHE A 272 -9.86 -3.86 -2.92
CA PHE A 272 -10.02 -4.43 -4.25
C PHE A 272 -11.20 -3.80 -5.04
N GLN A 273 -12.19 -3.22 -4.35
CA GLN A 273 -13.31 -2.56 -5.01
C GLN A 273 -12.90 -1.31 -5.80
N LEU A 274 -11.76 -0.69 -5.47
CA LEU A 274 -11.20 0.39 -6.29
C LEU A 274 -10.97 -0.05 -7.75
N GLY A 275 -10.57 -1.31 -7.97
CA GLY A 275 -10.44 -1.88 -9.30
C GLY A 275 -11.78 -2.16 -9.98
N MET A 276 -12.82 -2.46 -9.21
CA MET A 276 -14.16 -2.72 -9.76
C MET A 276 -14.87 -1.45 -10.26
N TRP A 277 -14.38 -0.28 -9.93
CA TRP A 277 -14.87 0.98 -10.49
C TRP A 277 -14.39 1.20 -11.93
N ASN A 278 -13.37 0.48 -12.38
CA ASN A 278 -13.03 0.37 -13.78
C ASN A 278 -13.94 -0.67 -14.44
N SER A 279 -14.83 -0.22 -15.34
CA SER A 279 -15.86 -1.07 -15.98
C SER A 279 -15.31 -2.29 -16.71
N GLU A 280 -14.10 -2.21 -17.26
CA GLU A 280 -13.44 -3.31 -17.96
C GLU A 280 -12.89 -4.37 -16.99
N LEU A 281 -12.22 -3.93 -15.92
CA LEU A 281 -11.69 -4.82 -14.88
C LEU A 281 -12.85 -5.52 -14.13
N ARG A 282 -13.93 -4.79 -13.87
CA ARG A 282 -15.14 -5.36 -13.27
C ARG A 282 -15.69 -6.50 -14.12
N LYS A 283 -15.86 -6.32 -15.43
CA LYS A 283 -16.34 -7.37 -16.35
C LYS A 283 -15.41 -8.58 -16.37
N ALA A 284 -14.08 -8.35 -16.37
CA ALA A 284 -13.09 -9.43 -16.33
C ALA A 284 -13.16 -10.23 -15.01
N ILE A 285 -13.29 -9.57 -13.87
CA ILE A 285 -13.44 -10.21 -12.56
C ILE A 285 -14.77 -10.99 -12.51
N GLU A 286 -15.90 -10.41 -12.92
CA GLU A 286 -17.19 -11.09 -12.97
C GLU A 286 -17.18 -12.33 -13.88
N ALA A 287 -16.40 -12.29 -14.97
CA ALA A 287 -16.23 -13.44 -15.88
C ALA A 287 -15.44 -14.60 -15.26
N LEU A 288 -14.46 -14.30 -14.38
CA LEU A 288 -13.67 -15.34 -13.68
C LEU A 288 -14.46 -16.09 -12.60
N PHE A 289 -15.58 -15.53 -12.14
CA PHE A 289 -16.40 -16.12 -11.07
C PHE A 289 -17.75 -16.69 -11.56
N ARG A 290 -17.99 -16.62 -12.87
CA ARG A 290 -19.07 -17.37 -13.54
C ARG A 290 -18.60 -18.76 -13.95
#